data_db5aa69a9c466b84376d0b4d33e81628
#
_entry.id   db5aa69a9c466b84376d0b4d33e81628
#
_cell.length_a   1.000
_cell.length_b   1.000
_cell.length_c   1.000
_cell.angle_alpha   90.00
_cell.angle_beta   90.00
_cell.angle_gamma   90.00
#
_symmetry.space_group_name_H-M   'P 1'
#
loop_
_entity.id
_entity.type
_entity.pdbx_description
1 polymer ?
#
loop_
_entity_poly.entity_id
_entity_poly.type
_entity_poly.pdbx_seq_one_letter_code
_entity_poly.pdbx_strand_id
1 'polypeptide(L)' 'MDESRRHAIKFLEKEIKTYLALSLFLSKKGIKADVHVGKKKVLISPSFYKERMKEAKKLVYELRKPN' A
#
# COMPACT_ATOMS: atom_id res chain seq x y z
N MET A 1 9.24 -3.11 22.27
CA MET A 1 9.31 -2.95 20.81
C MET A 1 10.48 -2.03 20.47
N ASP A 2 11.36 -2.42 19.58
CA ASP A 2 12.51 -1.60 19.23
C ASP A 2 12.12 -0.44 18.29
N GLU A 3 13.01 0.52 18.13
CA GLU A 3 12.75 1.70 17.32
C GLU A 3 12.60 1.39 15.84
N SER A 4 13.39 0.45 15.32
CA SER A 4 13.30 0.06 13.91
C SER A 4 11.92 -0.46 13.58
N ARG A 5 11.37 -1.29 14.48
CA ARG A 5 10.03 -1.85 14.30
C ARG A 5 8.96 -0.76 14.35
N ARG A 6 9.10 0.20 15.28
CA ARG A 6 8.17 1.33 15.37
C ARG A 6 8.18 2.17 14.10
N HIS A 7 9.38 2.47 13.58
CA HIS A 7 9.52 3.24 12.35
C HIS A 7 8.89 2.50 11.16
N ALA A 8 9.09 1.19 11.09
CA ALA A 8 8.50 0.40 10.01
C ALA A 8 6.98 0.44 10.08
N ILE A 9 6.41 0.30 11.29
CA ILE A 9 4.95 0.37 11.47
C ILE A 9 4.42 1.73 11.05
N LYS A 10 5.04 2.82 11.50
CA LYS A 10 4.61 4.18 11.14
C LYS A 10 4.68 4.40 9.63
N PHE A 11 5.73 3.95 9.00
CA PHE A 11 5.90 4.07 7.55
C PHE A 11 4.78 3.33 6.82
N LEU A 12 4.50 2.09 7.23
CA LEU A 12 3.47 1.28 6.59
C LEU A 12 2.07 1.86 6.82
N GLU A 13 1.80 2.38 8.02
CA GLU A 13 0.52 3.02 8.29
C GLU A 13 0.30 4.25 7.42
N LYS A 14 1.36 5.02 7.18
CA LYS A 14 1.31 6.17 6.27
C LYS A 14 1.05 5.72 4.84
N GLU A 15 1.69 4.64 4.41
CA GLU A 15 1.47 4.07 3.07
C GLU A 15 0.03 3.59 2.90
N ILE A 16 -0.53 2.95 3.93
CA ILE A 16 -1.92 2.47 3.90
C ILE A 16 -2.86 3.64 3.63
N LYS A 17 -2.68 4.76 4.32
CA LYS A 17 -3.50 5.95 4.11
C LYS A 17 -3.36 6.49 2.70
N THR A 18 -2.14 6.51 2.19
CA THR A 18 -1.84 6.97 0.83
C THR A 18 -2.51 6.06 -0.21
N TYR A 19 -2.38 4.75 -0.06
CA TYR A 19 -2.99 3.80 -0.98
C TYR A 19 -4.52 3.90 -0.95
N LEU A 20 -5.11 4.10 0.22
CA LEU A 20 -6.55 4.28 0.35
C LEU A 20 -7.00 5.52 -0.42
N ALA A 21 -6.31 6.64 -0.23
CA ALA A 21 -6.64 7.89 -0.91
C ALA A 21 -6.51 7.74 -2.42
N LEU A 22 -5.44 7.08 -2.89
CA LEU A 22 -5.22 6.86 -4.32
C LEU A 22 -6.29 5.94 -4.91
N SER A 23 -6.67 4.87 -4.21
CA SER A 23 -7.69 3.96 -4.72
C SER A 23 -9.05 4.65 -4.83
N LEU A 24 -9.39 5.50 -3.85
CA LEU A 24 -10.63 6.26 -3.88
C LEU A 24 -10.62 7.29 -5.01
N PHE A 25 -9.50 7.97 -5.21
CA PHE A 25 -9.34 8.94 -6.28
C PHE A 25 -9.52 8.28 -7.65
N LEU A 26 -8.86 7.15 -7.87
CA LEU A 26 -8.97 6.43 -9.15
C LEU A 26 -10.37 5.90 -9.39
N SER A 27 -11.03 5.40 -8.34
CA SER A 27 -12.41 4.93 -8.45
C SER A 27 -13.35 6.07 -8.83
N LYS A 28 -13.19 7.21 -8.19
CA LYS A 28 -14.04 8.38 -8.41
C LYS A 28 -13.88 8.93 -9.82
N LYS A 29 -12.65 8.95 -10.33
CA LYS A 29 -12.34 9.48 -11.66
C LYS A 29 -12.49 8.45 -12.77
N GLY A 30 -12.61 7.18 -12.43
CA GLY A 30 -12.67 6.11 -13.41
C GLY A 30 -11.37 5.94 -14.19
N ILE A 31 -10.26 6.29 -13.59
CA ILE A 31 -8.94 6.26 -14.25
C ILE A 31 -8.27 4.91 -14.07
N LYS A 32 -7.73 4.41 -15.17
CA LYS A 32 -6.84 3.26 -15.19
C LYS A 32 -5.67 3.62 -16.08
N ALA A 33 -4.47 3.22 -15.67
CA ALA A 33 -3.27 3.53 -16.45
C ALA A 33 -2.32 2.35 -16.45
N ASP A 34 -1.71 2.10 -17.62
CA ASP A 34 -0.63 1.14 -17.75
C ASP A 34 0.68 1.88 -17.51
N VAL A 35 1.47 1.38 -16.58
CA VAL A 35 2.76 1.99 -16.23
C VAL A 35 3.84 0.93 -16.43
N HIS A 36 4.92 1.31 -17.09
CA HIS A 36 6.07 0.43 -17.25
C HIS A 36 7.02 0.60 -16.08
N VAL A 37 7.30 -0.51 -15.38
CA VAL A 37 8.29 -0.54 -14.30
C VAL A 37 9.38 -1.51 -14.75
N GLY A 38 10.47 -0.97 -15.27
CA GLY A 38 11.50 -1.78 -15.91
C GLY A 38 10.93 -2.43 -17.16
N LYS A 39 10.99 -3.76 -17.22
CA LYS A 39 10.45 -4.53 -18.36
C LYS A 39 9.02 -4.99 -18.13
N LYS A 40 8.46 -4.69 -16.95
CA LYS A 40 7.11 -5.11 -16.60
C LYS A 40 6.10 -4.01 -16.86
N LYS A 41 4.94 -4.41 -17.33
CA LYS A 41 3.80 -3.52 -17.51
C LYS A 41 2.85 -3.73 -16.32
N VAL A 42 2.56 -2.66 -15.60
CA VAL A 42 1.70 -2.72 -14.42
C VAL A 42 0.47 -1.85 -14.68
N LEU A 43 -0.71 -2.45 -14.47
CA LEU A 43 -1.96 -1.71 -14.57
C LEU A 43 -2.25 -1.02 -13.23
N ILE A 44 -2.20 0.30 -13.23
CA ILE A 44 -2.54 1.09 -12.06
C ILE A 44 -4.06 1.28 -12.03
N SER A 45 -4.70 0.73 -11.03
CA SER A 45 -6.15 0.73 -10.89
C SER A 45 -6.50 0.76 -9.39
N PRO A 46 -7.78 0.99 -9.05
CA PRO A 46 -8.19 0.88 -7.64
C PRO A 46 -7.82 -0.45 -7.01
N SER A 47 -7.96 -1.55 -7.76
CA SER A 47 -7.60 -2.88 -7.28
C SER A 47 -6.13 -3.00 -6.94
N PHE A 48 -5.25 -2.38 -7.75
CA PHE A 48 -3.82 -2.38 -7.51
C PHE A 48 -3.49 -1.81 -6.13
N TYR A 49 -4.06 -0.65 -5.81
CA TYR A 49 -3.80 -0.02 -4.51
C TYR A 49 -4.47 -0.75 -3.36
N LYS A 50 -5.63 -1.36 -3.59
CA LYS A 50 -6.29 -2.18 -2.56
C LYS A 50 -5.42 -3.38 -2.19
N GLU A 51 -4.80 -4.02 -3.19
CA GLU A 51 -3.89 -5.14 -2.95
C GLU A 51 -2.65 -4.69 -2.17
N ARG A 52 -2.08 -3.55 -2.54
CA ARG A 52 -0.94 -2.98 -1.83
C ARG A 52 -1.29 -2.66 -0.38
N MET A 53 -2.46 -2.10 -0.16
CA MET A 53 -2.94 -1.77 1.18
C MET A 53 -3.10 -3.04 2.02
N LYS A 54 -3.64 -4.08 1.43
CA LYS A 54 -3.83 -5.37 2.10
C LYS A 54 -2.50 -5.95 2.55
N GLU A 55 -1.49 -5.93 1.68
CA GLU A 55 -0.15 -6.40 2.01
C GLU A 55 0.48 -5.57 3.13
N ALA A 56 0.34 -4.25 3.07
CA ALA A 56 0.87 -3.37 4.10
C ALA A 56 0.23 -3.63 5.45
N LYS A 57 -1.09 -3.84 5.49
CA LYS A 57 -1.81 -4.17 6.72
C LYS A 57 -1.32 -5.49 7.30
N LYS A 58 -1.06 -6.47 6.46
CA LYS A 58 -0.54 -7.77 6.89
C LYS A 58 0.84 -7.61 7.52
N LEU A 59 1.69 -6.81 6.94
CA LEU A 59 3.03 -6.53 7.48
C LEU A 59 2.95 -5.81 8.82
N VAL A 60 2.06 -4.83 8.96
CA VAL A 60 1.85 -4.13 10.23
C VAL A 60 1.40 -5.12 11.31
N TYR A 61 0.49 -6.01 10.96
CA TYR A 61 0.02 -7.03 11.89
C TYR A 61 1.18 -7.91 12.37
N GLU A 62 2.02 -8.37 11.44
CA GLU A 62 3.17 -9.19 11.77
C GLU A 62 4.18 -8.46 12.65
N LEU A 63 4.42 -7.18 12.37
CA LEU A 63 5.34 -6.37 13.14
C LEU A 63 4.85 -6.08 14.55
N ARG A 64 3.54 -6.10 14.76
CA ARG A 64 2.95 -5.84 16.07
C ARG A 64 2.84 -7.08 16.94
N LYS A 65 3.05 -8.26 16.38
CA LYS A 65 3.01 -9.49 17.15
C LYS A 65 4.12 -9.51 18.21
N PRO A 66 3.83 -9.87 19.44
CA PRO A 66 4.88 -10.10 20.43
C PRO A 66 5.65 -11.35 20.09
N ASN A 67 6.94 -11.30 20.33
CA ASN A 67 7.80 -12.48 20.12
C ASN A 67 7.69 -13.42 21.32
#